data_dd5c176c4de13d76d6012fadaa5f5bcc
#
_entry.id   dd5c176c4de13d76d6012fadaa5f5bcc
#
_cell.length_a   1.000
_cell.length_b   1.000
_cell.length_c   1.000
_cell.angle_alpha   90.00
_cell.angle_beta   90.00
_cell.angle_gamma   90.00
#
_symmetry.space_group_name_H-M   'P 1'
#
loop_
_entity.id
_entity.type
_entity.pdbx_description
1 polymer ?
#
loop_
_entity_poly.entity_id
_entity_poly.type
_entity_poly.pdbx_seq_one_letter_code
_entity_poly.pdbx_strand_id
1 'polypeptide(L)'
;MNMNNGYSLEEAKEIETQSILSGDDKEVKIKEYKKYYWLNDESRTFLSRGYISETPEQRIKDMANKAESILKIEGWAEKFEKYMSKGFYSLSTPVWINFGKEKGLPISCYGSNIDDSLDSILNAGREIGMMSKYGGGTSAYLGNIRPRGSVIKTGGRADGPVHYARLYDTTVDVCKQSEARRGACAVWLPIEHEDIAEFLDIGTEGNPIQNLQFGVTITDEWMKEMKEGDSSKRKIWAKVIQRRSEFGFPYIMFKDNTNNNTPYKELGLEITASNLCSEIQLPTDSFNSFVCCIGSINLLHWEEIEKTDAIEVYTQFLNAVLDEFIFKSYNMAGMKRAWRFAKDHRAIGVGVLGYHSFLQSKLIDFESIDSKYYNNLIFKTLKERTDKASQELFNRNPEKYKSIRDGFANTTLVAIAPTKSSSFILGQVSMGIEPIKSNYFVKDLAKIKTVYKNPYLIVELDKYEINTPEVWDTILRKDGSVQHLDFPTKDVFKTFLEITPKEIILQAAQRQKYIDQSQSLNLMIHPSIPAKDINQLYLYAHEEGVKTLYYQFSQNSAQAFSRNILECVSCE
;
A
#
# COMPACT_ATOMS: atom_id res chain seq x y z
N MET A 1 2.53 -32.98 -14.12
CA MET A 1 1.57 -32.11 -14.83
C MET A 1 2.15 -30.72 -14.85
N ASN A 2 2.29 -30.10 -16.01
CA ASN A 2 2.94 -28.78 -16.14
C ASN A 2 2.02 -27.71 -15.55
N MET A 3 2.37 -27.16 -14.38
CA MET A 3 1.68 -26.04 -13.70
C MET A 3 1.87 -24.67 -14.39
N ASN A 4 2.21 -24.63 -15.67
CA ASN A 4 2.48 -23.39 -16.40
C ASN A 4 1.30 -22.84 -17.21
N ASN A 5 0.11 -23.43 -17.10
CA ASN A 5 -1.06 -22.97 -17.86
C ASN A 5 -2.24 -22.76 -16.91
N GLY A 6 -2.56 -21.52 -16.60
CA GLY A 6 -3.66 -21.10 -15.75
C GLY A 6 -5.06 -21.37 -16.28
N TYR A 7 -5.24 -22.21 -17.32
CA TYR A 7 -6.52 -22.61 -17.88
C TYR A 7 -6.57 -24.12 -18.14
N SER A 8 -7.70 -24.72 -17.80
CA SER A 8 -8.01 -26.08 -18.18
C SER A 8 -8.32 -26.17 -19.69
N LEU A 9 -8.22 -27.38 -20.26
CA LEU A 9 -8.57 -27.63 -21.67
C LEU A 9 -10.05 -27.34 -21.97
N GLU A 10 -10.91 -27.38 -20.94
CA GLU A 10 -12.35 -27.10 -21.03
C GLU A 10 -12.60 -25.59 -21.10
N GLU A 11 -11.88 -24.78 -20.32
CA GLU A 11 -11.98 -23.31 -20.37
C GLU A 11 -11.49 -22.75 -21.72
N ALA A 12 -10.45 -23.35 -22.30
CA ALA A 12 -9.99 -22.99 -23.65
C ALA A 12 -11.06 -23.34 -24.73
N LYS A 13 -11.84 -24.41 -24.53
CA LYS A 13 -12.94 -24.80 -25.43
C LYS A 13 -14.18 -23.92 -25.27
N GLU A 14 -14.49 -23.44 -24.06
CA GLU A 14 -15.58 -22.48 -23.85
C GLU A 14 -15.31 -21.12 -24.50
N ILE A 15 -14.04 -20.68 -24.48
CA ILE A 15 -13.60 -19.46 -25.18
C ILE A 15 -13.74 -19.64 -26.70
N GLU A 16 -13.44 -20.83 -27.24
CA GLU A 16 -13.66 -21.15 -28.65
C GLU A 16 -15.12 -21.10 -29.05
N THR A 17 -16.05 -21.47 -28.15
CA THR A 17 -17.48 -21.58 -28.47
C THR A 17 -18.23 -20.24 -28.36
N GLN A 18 -17.73 -19.27 -27.61
CA GLN A 18 -18.39 -17.98 -27.36
C GLN A 18 -17.98 -16.85 -28.32
N SER A 19 -17.00 -17.03 -29.22
CA SER A 19 -16.51 -15.96 -30.08
C SER A 19 -17.04 -16.05 -31.51
N ILE A 20 -17.76 -15.02 -31.94
CA ILE A 20 -18.24 -14.77 -33.32
C ILE A 20 -17.12 -14.19 -34.22
N LEU A 21 -15.85 -14.42 -33.90
CA LEU A 21 -14.71 -13.83 -34.63
C LEU A 21 -14.26 -14.73 -35.78
N SER A 22 -13.63 -14.11 -36.79
CA SER A 22 -12.95 -14.83 -37.88
C SER A 22 -11.82 -15.72 -37.35
N GLY A 23 -11.36 -16.71 -38.12
CA GLY A 23 -10.34 -17.67 -37.68
C GLY A 23 -9.05 -17.02 -37.20
N ASP A 24 -8.57 -15.99 -37.91
CA ASP A 24 -7.32 -15.27 -37.61
C ASP A 24 -7.42 -14.45 -36.32
N ASP A 25 -8.55 -13.78 -36.08
CA ASP A 25 -8.80 -13.02 -34.86
C ASP A 25 -8.92 -13.91 -33.61
N LYS A 26 -9.43 -15.15 -33.78
CA LYS A 26 -9.49 -16.15 -32.71
C LYS A 26 -8.13 -16.63 -32.28
N GLU A 27 -7.26 -16.93 -33.26
CA GLU A 27 -5.90 -17.41 -32.99
C GLU A 27 -5.04 -16.35 -32.28
N VAL A 28 -5.17 -15.10 -32.69
CA VAL A 28 -4.49 -13.96 -32.04
C VAL A 28 -4.98 -13.77 -30.62
N LYS A 29 -6.30 -13.81 -30.36
CA LYS A 29 -6.86 -13.67 -29.02
C LYS A 29 -6.47 -14.82 -28.08
N ILE A 30 -6.50 -16.06 -28.55
CA ILE A 30 -6.06 -17.24 -27.78
C ILE A 30 -4.58 -17.13 -27.44
N LYS A 31 -3.76 -16.62 -28.37
CA LYS A 31 -2.33 -16.44 -28.17
C LYS A 31 -2.02 -15.34 -27.16
N GLU A 32 -2.77 -14.24 -27.16
CA GLU A 32 -2.68 -13.16 -26.18
C GLU A 32 -3.18 -13.58 -24.81
N TYR A 33 -4.26 -14.34 -24.74
CA TYR A 33 -4.81 -14.89 -23.50
C TYR A 33 -3.81 -15.82 -22.79
N LYS A 34 -3.10 -16.66 -23.54
CA LYS A 34 -2.02 -17.51 -23.02
C LYS A 34 -0.76 -16.75 -22.63
N LYS A 35 -0.55 -15.55 -23.19
CA LYS A 35 0.62 -14.71 -22.90
C LYS A 35 0.59 -14.14 -21.48
N TYR A 36 -0.61 -13.77 -20.98
CA TYR A 36 -0.82 -13.19 -19.65
C TYR A 36 -1.56 -14.18 -18.75
N TYR A 37 -0.91 -15.26 -18.35
CA TYR A 37 -1.51 -16.37 -17.59
C TYR A 37 -2.16 -15.95 -16.27
N TRP A 38 -1.74 -14.83 -15.68
CA TRP A 38 -2.30 -14.28 -14.44
C TRP A 38 -3.59 -13.48 -14.64
N LEU A 39 -3.91 -13.11 -15.87
CA LEU A 39 -5.16 -12.44 -16.25
C LEU A 39 -6.28 -13.47 -16.44
N ASN A 40 -6.83 -13.98 -15.35
CA ASN A 40 -8.01 -14.80 -15.36
C ASN A 40 -9.29 -13.99 -15.60
N ASP A 41 -10.44 -14.65 -15.77
CA ASP A 41 -11.71 -13.98 -16.05
C ASP A 41 -12.15 -13.01 -14.94
N GLU A 42 -11.84 -13.33 -13.70
CA GLU A 42 -12.11 -12.48 -12.54
C GLU A 42 -11.28 -11.19 -12.60
N SER A 43 -9.99 -11.31 -12.90
CA SER A 43 -9.09 -10.14 -13.09
C SER A 43 -9.54 -9.26 -14.24
N ARG A 44 -9.94 -9.86 -15.37
CA ARG A 44 -10.46 -9.15 -16.54
C ARG A 44 -11.76 -8.43 -16.24
N THR A 45 -12.68 -9.13 -15.59
CA THR A 45 -13.96 -8.53 -15.16
C THR A 45 -13.75 -7.39 -14.17
N PHE A 46 -12.81 -7.54 -13.23
CA PHE A 46 -12.47 -6.48 -12.29
C PHE A 46 -11.92 -5.23 -12.99
N LEU A 47 -10.96 -5.41 -13.88
CA LEU A 47 -10.36 -4.31 -14.65
C LEU A 47 -11.40 -3.60 -15.54
N SER A 48 -12.32 -4.32 -16.16
CA SER A 48 -13.38 -3.74 -17.02
C SER A 48 -14.42 -2.94 -16.24
N ARG A 49 -14.57 -3.15 -14.93
CA ARG A 49 -15.56 -2.46 -14.07
C ARG A 49 -15.07 -1.13 -13.48
N GLY A 50 -14.51 -0.27 -14.33
CA GLY A 50 -14.17 1.10 -13.95
C GLY A 50 -12.68 1.42 -13.91
N TYR A 51 -11.80 0.50 -14.33
CA TYR A 51 -10.37 0.74 -14.47
C TYR A 51 -9.99 1.05 -15.91
N ILE A 52 -10.42 0.21 -16.85
CA ILE A 52 -10.07 0.31 -18.27
C ILE A 52 -11.30 0.08 -19.16
N SER A 53 -11.30 0.69 -20.34
CA SER A 53 -12.33 0.51 -21.38
C SER A 53 -11.88 -0.40 -22.52
N GLU A 54 -10.58 -0.53 -22.69
CA GLU A 54 -9.89 -1.42 -23.63
C GLU A 54 -9.57 -2.77 -22.99
N THR A 55 -9.08 -3.73 -23.76
CA THR A 55 -8.58 -5.00 -23.19
C THR A 55 -7.34 -4.75 -22.32
N PRO A 56 -7.12 -5.56 -21.26
CA PRO A 56 -5.93 -5.42 -20.43
C PRO A 56 -4.62 -5.51 -21.22
N GLU A 57 -4.55 -6.37 -22.23
CA GLU A 57 -3.40 -6.54 -23.11
C GLU A 57 -3.10 -5.28 -23.91
N GLN A 58 -4.14 -4.69 -24.52
CA GLN A 58 -3.98 -3.43 -25.26
C GLN A 58 -3.56 -2.31 -24.29
N ARG A 59 -4.16 -2.26 -23.11
CA ARG A 59 -3.80 -1.29 -22.07
C ARG A 59 -2.33 -1.39 -21.65
N ILE A 60 -1.83 -2.60 -21.43
CA ILE A 60 -0.41 -2.84 -21.07
C ILE A 60 0.50 -2.36 -22.20
N LYS A 61 0.18 -2.69 -23.45
CA LYS A 61 0.93 -2.27 -24.62
C LYS A 61 0.96 -0.74 -24.79
N ASP A 62 -0.19 -0.08 -24.59
CA ASP A 62 -0.28 1.38 -24.66
C ASP A 62 0.57 2.05 -23.56
N MET A 63 0.54 1.51 -22.35
CA MET A 63 1.37 2.00 -21.23
C MET A 63 2.85 1.77 -21.49
N ALA A 64 3.24 0.62 -22.03
CA ALA A 64 4.62 0.31 -22.39
C ALA A 64 5.18 1.28 -23.42
N ASN A 65 4.44 1.50 -24.53
CA ASN A 65 4.81 2.43 -25.60
C ASN A 65 4.87 3.88 -25.08
N LYS A 66 3.93 4.26 -24.24
CA LYS A 66 3.93 5.60 -23.62
C LYS A 66 5.16 5.80 -22.75
N ALA A 67 5.51 4.83 -21.91
CA ALA A 67 6.69 4.91 -21.04
C ALA A 67 7.98 4.97 -21.87
N GLU A 68 8.12 4.15 -22.92
CA GLU A 68 9.26 4.22 -23.85
C GLU A 68 9.40 5.60 -24.48
N SER A 69 8.29 6.21 -24.92
CA SER A 69 8.29 7.55 -25.52
C SER A 69 8.76 8.64 -24.54
N ILE A 70 8.49 8.48 -23.25
CA ILE A 70 8.92 9.40 -22.17
C ILE A 70 10.39 9.17 -21.79
N LEU A 71 10.78 7.90 -21.64
CA LEU A 71 12.14 7.48 -21.24
C LEU A 71 13.16 7.69 -22.35
N LYS A 72 12.72 7.57 -23.60
CA LYS A 72 13.58 7.59 -24.81
C LYS A 72 14.66 6.50 -24.74
N ILE A 73 14.26 5.29 -24.36
CA ILE A 73 15.09 4.09 -24.31
C ILE A 73 14.53 3.11 -25.34
N GLU A 74 15.21 2.92 -26.45
CA GLU A 74 14.78 2.03 -27.53
C GLU A 74 14.66 0.57 -27.06
N GLY A 75 13.56 -0.10 -27.45
CA GLY A 75 13.26 -1.49 -27.07
C GLY A 75 12.83 -1.69 -25.60
N TRP A 76 12.62 -0.61 -24.86
CA TRP A 76 12.20 -0.69 -23.46
C TRP A 76 10.76 -1.24 -23.32
N ALA A 77 9.86 -0.83 -24.21
CA ALA A 77 8.46 -1.27 -24.20
C ALA A 77 8.33 -2.80 -24.32
N GLU A 78 9.12 -3.42 -25.18
CA GLU A 78 9.14 -4.87 -25.36
C GLU A 78 9.60 -5.59 -24.09
N LYS A 79 10.64 -5.08 -23.42
CA LYS A 79 11.11 -5.63 -22.12
C LYS A 79 10.04 -5.52 -21.04
N PHE A 80 9.43 -4.35 -20.91
CA PHE A 80 8.37 -4.13 -19.92
C PHE A 80 7.18 -5.06 -20.16
N GLU A 81 6.71 -5.16 -21.41
CA GLU A 81 5.62 -6.05 -21.81
C GLU A 81 5.95 -7.52 -21.53
N LYS A 82 7.19 -7.95 -21.80
CA LYS A 82 7.69 -9.29 -21.47
C LYS A 82 7.58 -9.58 -19.96
N TYR A 83 7.98 -8.64 -19.10
CA TYR A 83 7.91 -8.83 -17.64
C TYR A 83 6.48 -8.73 -17.11
N MET A 84 5.66 -7.84 -17.66
CA MET A 84 4.23 -7.80 -17.38
C MET A 84 3.55 -9.14 -17.74
N SER A 85 3.85 -9.71 -18.90
CA SER A 85 3.26 -10.99 -19.32
C SER A 85 3.59 -12.15 -18.38
N LYS A 86 4.77 -12.09 -17.74
CA LYS A 86 5.20 -13.04 -16.70
C LYS A 86 4.58 -12.80 -15.32
N GLY A 87 3.77 -11.75 -15.15
CA GLY A 87 3.17 -11.40 -13.86
C GLY A 87 4.16 -10.83 -12.84
N PHE A 88 5.30 -10.27 -13.29
CA PHE A 88 6.32 -9.73 -12.38
C PHE A 88 5.90 -8.41 -11.73
N TYR A 89 5.02 -7.64 -12.38
CA TYR A 89 4.68 -6.28 -11.97
C TYR A 89 3.22 -6.12 -11.62
N SER A 90 2.98 -5.35 -10.58
CA SER A 90 1.68 -4.84 -10.20
C SER A 90 1.65 -3.32 -10.35
N LEU A 91 0.68 -2.80 -11.04
CA LEU A 91 0.48 -1.38 -11.26
C LEU A 91 -0.58 -0.85 -10.29
N SER A 92 -0.37 0.35 -9.77
CA SER A 92 -1.38 0.99 -8.93
C SER A 92 -2.62 1.39 -9.73
N THR A 93 -3.77 1.45 -9.08
CA THR A 93 -5.05 1.82 -9.71
C THR A 93 -4.96 3.10 -10.56
N PRO A 94 -4.39 4.23 -10.09
CA PRO A 94 -4.30 5.43 -10.93
C PRO A 94 -3.42 5.24 -12.17
N VAL A 95 -2.44 4.34 -12.16
CA VAL A 95 -1.65 4.00 -13.35
C VAL A 95 -2.51 3.25 -14.36
N TRP A 96 -3.25 2.24 -13.92
CA TRP A 96 -4.21 1.54 -14.79
C TRP A 96 -5.22 2.48 -15.44
N ILE A 97 -5.78 3.42 -14.67
CA ILE A 97 -6.84 4.32 -15.14
C ILE A 97 -6.28 5.46 -16.00
N ASN A 98 -5.20 6.12 -15.58
CA ASN A 98 -4.84 7.46 -16.06
C ASN A 98 -3.51 7.57 -16.83
N PHE A 99 -2.54 6.64 -16.63
CA PHE A 99 -1.23 6.76 -17.28
C PHE A 99 -1.36 6.64 -18.81
N GLY A 100 -0.81 7.59 -19.53
CA GLY A 100 -0.90 7.66 -21.01
C GLY A 100 -2.26 8.14 -21.53
N LYS A 101 -3.24 8.41 -20.70
CA LYS A 101 -4.54 9.01 -21.08
C LYS A 101 -4.45 10.54 -21.07
N GLU A 102 -5.31 11.20 -21.82
CA GLU A 102 -5.36 12.67 -21.87
C GLU A 102 -5.73 13.30 -20.52
N LYS A 103 -6.73 12.72 -19.85
CA LYS A 103 -7.27 13.20 -18.56
C LYS A 103 -6.86 12.30 -17.41
N GLY A 104 -6.84 12.87 -16.20
CA GLY A 104 -6.48 12.16 -14.97
C GLY A 104 -4.98 12.21 -14.65
N LEU A 105 -4.64 11.87 -13.42
CA LEU A 105 -3.27 11.84 -12.90
C LEU A 105 -2.91 10.43 -12.44
N PRO A 106 -1.73 9.91 -12.80
CA PRO A 106 -1.35 8.53 -12.52
C PRO A 106 -0.70 8.34 -11.13
N ILE A 107 -1.06 9.14 -10.14
CA ILE A 107 -0.47 9.14 -8.81
C ILE A 107 -1.46 8.67 -7.75
N SER A 108 -0.99 7.82 -6.85
CA SER A 108 -1.80 7.22 -5.78
C SER A 108 -1.81 8.02 -4.48
N CYS A 109 -0.68 8.64 -4.11
CA CYS A 109 -0.47 9.14 -2.76
C CYS A 109 0.00 10.59 -2.75
N TYR A 110 -0.69 11.41 -1.93
CA TYR A 110 -0.39 12.81 -1.69
C TYR A 110 -0.44 13.11 -0.19
N GLY A 111 0.34 14.12 0.24
CA GLY A 111 0.27 14.61 1.61
C GLY A 111 0.53 16.10 1.70
N SER A 112 -0.26 16.78 2.51
CA SER A 112 -0.22 18.24 2.67
C SER A 112 0.15 18.63 4.10
N ASN A 113 1.01 19.63 4.23
CA ASN A 113 1.24 20.36 5.47
C ASN A 113 0.24 21.50 5.58
N ILE A 114 -0.21 21.79 6.80
CA ILE A 114 -1.14 22.87 7.08
C ILE A 114 -0.51 23.80 8.11
N ASP A 115 -0.30 25.05 7.71
CA ASP A 115 0.21 26.08 8.61
C ASP A 115 -0.94 26.66 9.47
N ASP A 116 -0.60 27.29 10.60
CA ASP A 116 -1.55 27.86 11.54
C ASP A 116 -2.17 29.17 11.02
N SER A 117 -2.88 29.07 9.89
CA SER A 117 -3.62 30.17 9.27
C SER A 117 -4.86 29.65 8.54
N LEU A 118 -5.94 30.47 8.54
CA LEU A 118 -7.18 30.11 7.84
C LEU A 118 -6.96 29.90 6.33
N ASP A 119 -6.07 30.68 5.72
CA ASP A 119 -5.72 30.54 4.31
C ASP A 119 -5.09 29.17 4.02
N SER A 120 -4.12 28.74 4.83
CA SER A 120 -3.50 27.41 4.69
C SER A 120 -4.50 26.28 4.92
N ILE A 121 -5.38 26.41 5.93
CA ILE A 121 -6.44 25.43 6.23
C ILE A 121 -7.40 25.26 5.05
N LEU A 122 -7.87 26.36 4.46
CA LEU A 122 -8.79 26.32 3.32
C LEU A 122 -8.09 25.84 2.05
N ASN A 123 -6.84 26.24 1.82
CA ASN A 123 -6.05 25.76 0.69
C ASN A 123 -5.78 24.25 0.75
N ALA A 124 -5.54 23.69 1.95
CA ALA A 124 -5.41 22.26 2.13
C ALA A 124 -6.69 21.51 1.73
N GLY A 125 -7.87 22.01 2.12
CA GLY A 125 -9.16 21.46 1.67
C GLY A 125 -9.31 21.46 0.15
N ARG A 126 -8.88 22.54 -0.52
CA ARG A 126 -8.85 22.62 -1.99
C ARG A 126 -7.89 21.59 -2.61
N GLU A 127 -6.69 21.43 -2.08
CA GLU A 127 -5.72 20.43 -2.55
C GLU A 127 -6.28 19.03 -2.39
N ILE A 128 -6.78 18.67 -1.19
CA ILE A 128 -7.40 17.37 -0.89
C ILE A 128 -8.53 17.06 -1.88
N GLY A 129 -9.43 18.03 -2.13
CA GLY A 129 -10.53 17.86 -3.08
C GLY A 129 -10.04 17.63 -4.51
N MET A 130 -9.04 18.38 -4.97
CA MET A 130 -8.48 18.20 -6.32
C MET A 130 -7.72 16.89 -6.46
N MET A 131 -6.91 16.49 -5.48
CA MET A 131 -6.20 15.22 -5.47
C MET A 131 -7.18 14.03 -5.48
N SER A 132 -8.25 14.09 -4.66
CA SER A 132 -9.32 13.08 -4.63
C SER A 132 -10.05 12.98 -5.96
N LYS A 133 -10.37 14.12 -6.61
CA LYS A 133 -10.96 14.16 -7.95
C LYS A 133 -10.14 13.42 -8.99
N TYR A 134 -8.82 13.44 -8.88
CA TYR A 134 -7.91 12.75 -9.80
C TYR A 134 -7.51 11.35 -9.33
N GLY A 135 -8.16 10.81 -8.29
CA GLY A 135 -8.02 9.44 -7.86
C GLY A 135 -6.88 9.16 -6.88
N GLY A 136 -6.27 10.19 -6.31
CA GLY A 136 -5.25 10.05 -5.29
C GLY A 136 -5.82 9.92 -3.88
N GLY A 137 -5.22 9.06 -3.05
CA GLY A 137 -5.39 9.09 -1.60
C GLY A 137 -4.60 10.25 -1.00
N THR A 138 -5.17 10.93 -0.01
CA THR A 138 -4.57 12.14 0.57
C THR A 138 -4.23 11.95 2.04
N SER A 139 -3.34 12.80 2.54
CA SER A 139 -3.09 12.95 3.97
C SER A 139 -2.85 14.42 4.32
N ALA A 140 -3.10 14.78 5.59
CA ALA A 140 -2.93 16.13 6.07
C ALA A 140 -2.32 16.14 7.48
N TYR A 141 -1.22 16.86 7.65
CA TYR A 141 -0.59 17.09 8.95
C TYR A 141 -1.22 18.30 9.63
N LEU A 142 -1.83 18.08 10.79
CA LEU A 142 -2.57 19.08 11.56
C LEU A 142 -1.75 19.68 12.71
N GLY A 143 -0.54 19.15 12.98
CA GLY A 143 0.23 19.44 14.19
C GLY A 143 0.72 20.89 14.31
N ASN A 144 0.69 21.69 13.23
CA ASN A 144 1.07 23.11 13.31
C ASN A 144 -0.12 24.01 13.72
N ILE A 145 -1.35 23.51 13.64
CA ILE A 145 -2.54 24.30 14.01
C ILE A 145 -2.58 24.42 15.52
N ARG A 146 -2.71 25.66 16.03
CA ARG A 146 -2.80 25.95 17.46
C ARG A 146 -3.98 25.21 18.12
N PRO A 147 -3.84 24.80 19.38
CA PRO A 147 -4.89 24.08 20.08
C PRO A 147 -6.14 24.92 20.33
N ARG A 148 -7.24 24.23 20.57
CA ARG A 148 -8.52 24.81 20.96
C ARG A 148 -8.37 25.72 22.18
N GLY A 149 -8.99 26.88 22.13
CA GLY A 149 -8.95 27.86 23.23
C GLY A 149 -7.76 28.82 23.18
N SER A 150 -6.80 28.63 22.30
CA SER A 150 -5.68 29.59 22.07
C SER A 150 -6.20 30.96 21.67
N VAL A 151 -5.56 32.02 22.18
CA VAL A 151 -5.97 33.41 21.90
C VAL A 151 -5.65 33.78 20.43
N ILE A 152 -6.62 34.37 19.75
CA ILE A 152 -6.47 34.87 18.38
C ILE A 152 -6.13 36.38 18.42
N LYS A 153 -5.19 36.84 17.59
CA LYS A 153 -4.74 38.25 17.54
C LYS A 153 -5.86 39.25 17.30
N THR A 154 -6.89 38.85 16.57
CA THR A 154 -8.07 39.68 16.24
C THR A 154 -9.17 39.65 17.30
N GLY A 155 -8.95 38.94 18.40
CA GLY A 155 -9.93 38.67 19.45
C GLY A 155 -10.64 37.32 19.28
N GLY A 156 -11.07 36.73 20.39
CA GLY A 156 -11.66 35.39 20.42
C GLY A 156 -10.67 34.26 20.69
N ARG A 157 -11.14 33.02 20.50
CA ARG A 157 -10.37 31.80 20.75
C ARG A 157 -10.39 30.87 19.55
N ALA A 158 -9.31 30.13 19.32
CA ALA A 158 -9.20 29.14 18.26
C ALA A 158 -10.06 27.91 18.52
N ASP A 159 -10.57 27.28 17.47
CA ASP A 159 -11.38 26.06 17.54
C ASP A 159 -10.55 24.76 17.51
N GLY A 160 -9.25 24.86 17.21
CA GLY A 160 -8.32 23.73 17.17
C GLY A 160 -8.36 22.89 15.90
N PRO A 161 -7.36 21.99 15.73
CA PRO A 161 -7.18 21.19 14.51
C PRO A 161 -8.35 20.24 14.22
N VAL A 162 -8.95 19.63 15.27
CA VAL A 162 -10.03 18.65 15.10
C VAL A 162 -11.29 19.29 14.52
N HIS A 163 -11.59 20.53 14.91
CA HIS A 163 -12.70 21.27 14.32
C HIS A 163 -12.54 21.47 12.81
N TYR A 164 -11.35 21.85 12.38
CA TYR A 164 -11.06 22.04 10.96
C TYR A 164 -10.97 20.74 10.17
N ALA A 165 -10.66 19.62 10.80
CA ALA A 165 -10.68 18.31 10.14
C ALA A 165 -12.07 17.96 9.57
N ARG A 166 -13.17 18.53 10.08
CA ARG A 166 -14.53 18.41 9.53
C ARG A 166 -14.64 18.91 8.10
N LEU A 167 -13.84 19.92 7.71
CA LEU A 167 -13.80 20.40 6.32
C LEU A 167 -13.24 19.32 5.40
N TYR A 168 -12.22 18.60 5.84
CA TYR A 168 -11.57 17.54 5.05
C TYR A 168 -12.44 16.29 5.00
N ASP A 169 -13.15 15.96 6.09
CA ASP A 169 -14.14 14.89 6.13
C ASP A 169 -15.24 15.09 5.06
N THR A 170 -15.84 16.27 5.03
CA THR A 170 -16.83 16.63 4.02
C THR A 170 -16.21 16.66 2.61
N THR A 171 -14.98 17.17 2.48
CA THR A 171 -14.33 17.27 1.17
C THR A 171 -14.11 15.89 0.54
N VAL A 172 -13.66 14.88 1.28
CA VAL A 172 -13.45 13.53 0.73
C VAL A 172 -14.75 12.76 0.51
N ASP A 173 -15.81 13.08 1.24
CA ASP A 173 -17.13 12.51 0.99
C ASP A 173 -17.70 12.98 -0.35
N VAL A 174 -17.58 14.27 -0.67
CA VAL A 174 -18.16 14.85 -1.89
C VAL A 174 -17.23 14.80 -3.12
N CYS A 175 -15.91 14.75 -2.94
CA CYS A 175 -14.94 14.75 -4.03
C CYS A 175 -14.41 13.34 -4.30
N LYS A 176 -14.82 12.75 -5.44
CA LYS A 176 -14.40 11.41 -5.88
C LYS A 176 -14.09 11.39 -7.38
N GLN A 177 -13.23 10.48 -7.82
CA GLN A 177 -12.95 10.29 -9.25
C GLN A 177 -14.07 9.50 -9.94
N SER A 178 -14.55 8.43 -9.28
CA SER A 178 -15.60 7.55 -9.79
C SER A 178 -16.26 6.79 -8.64
N GLU A 179 -17.28 6.00 -8.93
CA GLU A 179 -17.88 5.07 -7.93
C GLU A 179 -16.89 4.02 -7.44
N ALA A 180 -15.94 3.63 -8.30
CA ALA A 180 -14.88 2.67 -7.94
C ALA A 180 -13.72 3.33 -7.14
N ARG A 181 -13.61 4.67 -7.15
CA ARG A 181 -12.52 5.41 -6.50
C ARG A 181 -13.06 6.60 -5.72
N ARG A 182 -13.42 6.37 -4.47
CA ARG A 182 -13.90 7.40 -3.54
C ARG A 182 -12.75 8.26 -3.03
N GLY A 183 -13.05 9.48 -2.58
CA GLY A 183 -12.11 10.32 -1.86
C GLY A 183 -11.74 9.69 -0.52
N ALA A 184 -10.48 9.85 -0.13
CA ALA A 184 -10.01 9.39 1.19
C ALA A 184 -8.85 10.27 1.67
N CYS A 185 -8.83 10.51 2.98
CA CYS A 185 -7.81 11.30 3.63
C CYS A 185 -7.48 10.74 5.02
N ALA A 186 -6.18 10.68 5.35
CA ALA A 186 -5.72 10.46 6.70
C ALA A 186 -5.25 11.77 7.31
N VAL A 187 -5.71 12.08 8.51
CA VAL A 187 -5.22 13.25 9.27
C VAL A 187 -4.23 12.79 10.34
N TRP A 188 -3.16 13.57 10.53
CA TRP A 188 -2.08 13.23 11.45
C TRP A 188 -1.89 14.32 12.50
N LEU A 189 -1.74 13.91 13.76
CA LEU A 189 -1.51 14.82 14.88
C LEU A 189 -0.37 14.29 15.77
N PRO A 190 0.56 15.16 16.24
CA PRO A 190 1.52 14.76 17.27
C PRO A 190 0.80 14.33 18.54
N ILE A 191 1.26 13.26 19.17
CA ILE A 191 0.64 12.72 20.41
C ILE A 191 0.75 13.69 21.59
N GLU A 192 1.70 14.60 21.55
CA GLU A 192 1.92 15.69 22.52
C GLU A 192 1.02 16.90 22.31
N HIS A 193 0.23 16.95 21.22
CA HIS A 193 -0.67 18.09 20.97
C HIS A 193 -1.76 18.19 22.03
N GLU A 194 -2.08 19.40 22.50
CA GLU A 194 -3.07 19.63 23.58
C GLU A 194 -4.47 19.07 23.23
N ASP A 195 -4.85 19.04 21.96
CA ASP A 195 -6.15 18.51 21.48
C ASP A 195 -6.12 16.99 21.21
N ILE A 196 -5.09 16.27 21.62
CA ILE A 196 -4.94 14.83 21.33
C ILE A 196 -6.12 14.00 21.85
N ALA A 197 -6.69 14.37 22.98
CA ALA A 197 -7.82 13.63 23.55
C ALA A 197 -9.07 13.72 22.66
N GLU A 198 -9.39 14.89 22.11
CA GLU A 198 -10.48 15.11 21.14
C GLU A 198 -10.17 14.42 19.81
N PHE A 199 -8.92 14.46 19.36
CA PHE A 199 -8.49 13.81 18.14
C PHE A 199 -8.65 12.29 18.16
N LEU A 200 -8.37 11.65 19.30
CA LEU A 200 -8.55 10.22 19.48
C LEU A 200 -10.03 9.78 19.49
N ASP A 201 -10.97 10.71 19.59
CA ASP A 201 -12.41 10.42 19.52
C ASP A 201 -12.99 10.47 18.09
N ILE A 202 -12.19 10.81 17.08
CA ILE A 202 -12.59 10.72 15.65
C ILE A 202 -13.11 9.30 15.33
N GLY A 203 -14.21 9.23 14.59
CA GLY A 203 -14.84 7.97 14.20
C GLY A 203 -15.63 7.25 15.30
N THR A 204 -15.75 7.82 16.52
CA THR A 204 -16.65 7.27 17.55
C THR A 204 -18.12 7.55 17.19
N GLU A 205 -19.03 6.81 17.81
CA GLU A 205 -20.46 7.04 17.69
C GLU A 205 -20.83 8.47 18.11
N GLY A 206 -21.56 9.18 17.25
CA GLY A 206 -21.94 10.57 17.48
C GLY A 206 -20.86 11.61 17.15
N ASN A 207 -19.64 11.23 16.83
CA ASN A 207 -18.62 12.16 16.34
C ASN A 207 -18.96 12.63 14.92
N PRO A 208 -18.86 13.93 14.61
CA PRO A 208 -19.21 14.43 13.27
C PRO A 208 -18.23 14.03 12.16
N ILE A 209 -17.04 13.51 12.51
CA ILE A 209 -16.00 13.06 11.58
C ILE A 209 -16.06 11.54 11.49
N GLN A 210 -16.47 11.01 10.32
CA GLN A 210 -16.69 9.57 10.09
C GLN A 210 -15.95 9.02 8.89
N ASN A 211 -15.51 9.87 7.94
CA ASN A 211 -14.88 9.44 6.69
C ASN A 211 -13.35 9.56 6.68
N LEU A 212 -12.77 10.17 7.72
CA LEU A 212 -11.32 10.31 7.84
C LEU A 212 -10.69 9.13 8.56
N GLN A 213 -9.58 8.65 8.03
CA GLN A 213 -8.60 7.88 8.80
C GLN A 213 -7.74 8.86 9.60
N PHE A 214 -7.11 8.35 10.67
CA PHE A 214 -6.26 9.22 11.48
C PHE A 214 -5.08 8.47 12.09
N GLY A 215 -3.99 9.19 12.30
CA GLY A 215 -2.76 8.67 12.86
C GLY A 215 -2.11 9.63 13.85
N VAL A 216 -1.29 9.09 14.72
CA VAL A 216 -0.48 9.85 15.67
C VAL A 216 1.00 9.70 15.36
N THR A 217 1.75 10.79 15.54
CA THR A 217 3.22 10.78 15.47
C THR A 217 3.78 10.86 16.88
N ILE A 218 4.81 10.06 17.17
CA ILE A 218 5.32 9.86 18.52
C ILE A 218 6.85 9.98 18.50
N THR A 219 7.41 10.82 19.39
CA THR A 219 8.86 10.98 19.57
C THR A 219 9.42 10.00 20.58
N ASP A 220 10.73 9.73 20.50
CA ASP A 220 11.46 8.91 21.46
C ASP A 220 11.40 9.49 22.87
N GLU A 221 11.46 10.84 22.99
CA GLU A 221 11.33 11.55 24.26
C GLU A 221 9.97 11.29 24.91
N TRP A 222 8.88 11.44 24.14
CA TRP A 222 7.53 11.16 24.66
C TRP A 222 7.37 9.71 25.09
N MET A 223 7.89 8.74 24.30
CA MET A 223 7.86 7.31 24.63
C MET A 223 8.66 7.01 25.90
N LYS A 224 9.81 7.66 26.06
CA LYS A 224 10.65 7.52 27.26
C LYS A 224 9.91 7.97 28.51
N GLU A 225 9.38 9.20 28.51
CA GLU A 225 8.64 9.76 29.65
C GLU A 225 7.41 8.93 30.00
N MET A 226 6.68 8.43 28.99
CA MET A 226 5.55 7.51 29.19
C MET A 226 6.01 6.22 29.89
N LYS A 227 7.13 5.61 29.47
CA LYS A 227 7.71 4.41 30.09
C LYS A 227 8.19 4.69 31.51
N GLU A 228 8.80 5.83 31.77
CA GLU A 228 9.32 6.24 33.08
C GLU A 228 8.23 6.59 34.11
N GLY A 229 6.97 6.71 33.67
CA GLY A 229 5.84 6.77 34.60
C GLY A 229 5.00 8.03 34.55
N ASP A 230 5.16 8.90 33.55
CA ASP A 230 4.26 10.05 33.39
C ASP A 230 2.79 9.57 33.29
N SER A 231 2.00 9.93 34.28
CA SER A 231 0.62 9.45 34.40
C SER A 231 -0.31 10.00 33.31
N SER A 232 -0.04 11.19 32.80
CA SER A 232 -0.84 11.81 31.74
C SER A 232 -0.55 11.13 30.39
N LYS A 233 0.71 10.88 30.09
CA LYS A 233 1.14 10.17 28.87
C LYS A 233 0.69 8.71 28.87
N ARG A 234 0.75 8.04 30.02
CA ARG A 234 0.20 6.68 30.17
C ARG A 234 -1.31 6.61 29.91
N LYS A 235 -2.09 7.61 30.32
CA LYS A 235 -3.53 7.68 30.02
C LYS A 235 -3.79 7.86 28.53
N ILE A 236 -3.04 8.74 27.86
CA ILE A 236 -3.13 8.94 26.41
C ILE A 236 -2.75 7.66 25.69
N TRP A 237 -1.65 7.01 26.06
CA TRP A 237 -1.19 5.76 25.47
C TRP A 237 -2.19 4.61 25.63
N ALA A 238 -2.78 4.48 26.83
CA ALA A 238 -3.84 3.51 27.06
C ALA A 238 -5.05 3.75 26.15
N LYS A 239 -5.45 5.02 25.93
CA LYS A 239 -6.51 5.37 24.98
C LYS A 239 -6.12 5.01 23.53
N VAL A 240 -4.88 5.22 23.12
CA VAL A 240 -4.39 4.78 21.79
C VAL A 240 -4.52 3.27 21.63
N ILE A 241 -4.06 2.48 22.60
CA ILE A 241 -4.18 1.01 22.58
C ILE A 241 -5.65 0.58 22.53
N GLN A 242 -6.50 1.17 23.35
CA GLN A 242 -7.94 0.90 23.37
C GLN A 242 -8.57 1.17 22.01
N ARG A 243 -8.34 2.35 21.43
CA ARG A 243 -8.89 2.74 20.13
C ARG A 243 -8.42 1.81 19.00
N ARG A 244 -7.14 1.45 18.98
CA ARG A 244 -6.61 0.49 18.03
C ARG A 244 -7.26 -0.89 18.17
N SER A 245 -7.54 -1.33 19.39
CA SER A 245 -8.20 -2.61 19.64
C SER A 245 -9.67 -2.61 19.24
N GLU A 246 -10.36 -1.49 19.39
CA GLU A 246 -11.78 -1.34 19.04
C GLU A 246 -12.01 -1.10 17.55
N PHE A 247 -11.20 -0.24 16.90
CA PHE A 247 -11.45 0.27 15.57
C PHE A 247 -10.29 0.08 14.59
N GLY A 248 -9.12 -0.36 15.05
CA GLY A 248 -7.91 -0.48 14.23
C GLY A 248 -7.11 0.82 14.11
N PHE A 249 -7.63 1.94 14.55
CA PHE A 249 -7.03 3.30 14.57
C PHE A 249 -6.69 3.76 15.98
N PRO A 250 -5.83 4.79 16.15
CA PRO A 250 -5.05 5.53 15.14
C PRO A 250 -3.93 4.68 14.52
N TYR A 251 -3.44 5.09 13.35
CA TYR A 251 -2.12 4.64 12.89
C TYR A 251 -1.05 5.23 13.80
N ILE A 252 0.11 4.58 13.86
CA ILE A 252 1.24 5.06 14.66
C ILE A 252 2.43 5.29 13.73
N MET A 253 3.05 6.45 13.84
CA MET A 253 4.34 6.77 13.23
C MET A 253 5.35 7.11 14.33
N PHE A 254 6.40 6.32 14.43
CA PHE A 254 7.53 6.59 15.30
C PHE A 254 8.45 7.60 14.62
N LYS A 255 8.35 8.86 15.04
CA LYS A 255 8.92 10.01 14.34
C LYS A 255 10.44 9.93 14.23
N ASP A 256 11.12 9.53 15.31
CA ASP A 256 12.58 9.44 15.32
C ASP A 256 13.07 8.24 14.51
N ASN A 257 12.44 7.07 14.60
CA ASN A 257 12.73 5.93 13.73
C ASN A 257 12.61 6.30 12.24
N THR A 258 11.56 7.09 11.90
CA THR A 258 11.36 7.59 10.55
C THR A 258 12.49 8.49 10.10
N ASN A 259 12.81 9.52 10.89
CA ASN A 259 13.77 10.54 10.50
C ASN A 259 15.23 10.10 10.64
N ASN A 260 15.49 9.05 11.43
CA ASN A 260 16.82 8.47 11.56
C ASN A 260 17.21 7.54 10.40
N ASN A 261 16.23 6.97 9.68
CA ASN A 261 16.46 6.03 8.58
C ASN A 261 15.78 6.54 7.29
N THR A 262 16.23 7.65 6.76
CA THR A 262 15.75 8.22 5.51
C THR A 262 16.85 9.03 4.84
N PRO A 263 16.90 9.10 3.49
CA PRO A 263 17.80 10.00 2.77
C PRO A 263 17.60 11.48 3.12
N TYR A 264 16.43 11.86 3.60
CA TYR A 264 16.10 13.24 3.97
C TYR A 264 16.85 13.75 5.21
N LYS A 265 17.35 12.84 6.06
CA LYS A 265 18.17 13.19 7.23
C LYS A 265 19.42 13.98 6.83
N GLU A 266 20.14 13.48 5.82
CA GLU A 266 21.34 14.14 5.31
C GLU A 266 21.05 15.47 4.60
N LEU A 267 19.83 15.65 4.13
CA LEU A 267 19.35 16.87 3.49
C LEU A 267 18.78 17.89 4.49
N GLY A 268 18.75 17.56 5.79
CA GLY A 268 18.22 18.43 6.85
C GLY A 268 16.70 18.65 6.77
N LEU A 269 15.96 17.72 6.14
CA LEU A 269 14.51 17.79 6.00
C LEU A 269 13.83 16.80 6.94
N GLU A 270 12.80 17.27 7.64
CA GLU A 270 12.05 16.47 8.60
C GLU A 270 10.75 15.94 7.99
N ILE A 271 10.43 14.67 8.29
CA ILE A 271 9.17 14.02 7.96
C ILE A 271 8.26 14.09 9.18
N THR A 272 7.11 14.75 9.04
CA THR A 272 6.18 15.02 10.14
C THR A 272 4.97 14.10 10.15
N ALA A 273 4.61 13.50 9.01
CA ALA A 273 3.45 12.62 8.86
C ALA A 273 3.68 11.60 7.74
N SER A 274 2.79 10.61 7.67
CA SER A 274 2.75 9.62 6.60
C SER A 274 1.53 9.84 5.68
N ASN A 275 1.41 9.00 4.65
CA ASN A 275 0.24 8.97 3.78
C ASN A 275 -0.96 8.24 4.42
N LEU A 276 -1.99 8.03 3.60
CA LEU A 276 -3.21 7.32 3.95
C LEU A 276 -2.97 5.86 4.41
N CYS A 277 -1.96 5.18 3.86
CA CYS A 277 -1.66 3.77 4.13
C CYS A 277 -0.37 3.56 4.95
N SER A 278 0.22 4.62 5.48
CA SER A 278 1.38 4.63 6.39
C SER A 278 2.72 4.15 5.79
N GLU A 279 2.81 3.85 4.48
CA GLU A 279 4.05 3.42 3.83
C GLU A 279 4.86 4.58 3.23
N ILE A 280 4.24 5.72 2.93
CA ILE A 280 4.90 6.87 2.31
C ILE A 280 5.36 7.84 3.39
N GLN A 281 6.66 8.07 3.43
CA GLN A 281 7.28 8.95 4.41
C GLN A 281 8.17 9.96 3.69
N LEU A 282 7.61 11.14 3.47
CA LEU A 282 8.19 12.23 2.70
C LEU A 282 7.95 13.57 3.41
N PRO A 283 8.90 14.51 3.35
CA PRO A 283 8.73 15.80 3.99
C PRO A 283 7.65 16.64 3.30
N THR A 284 6.99 17.47 4.07
CA THR A 284 6.04 18.50 3.60
C THR A 284 6.30 19.81 4.30
N ASP A 285 6.02 20.92 3.62
CA ASP A 285 6.11 22.27 4.16
C ASP A 285 5.06 23.20 3.55
N SER A 286 5.14 24.51 3.82
CA SER A 286 4.22 25.52 3.27
C SER A 286 4.25 25.60 1.73
N PHE A 287 5.30 25.09 1.09
CA PHE A 287 5.53 25.19 -0.36
C PHE A 287 5.40 23.84 -1.07
N ASN A 288 5.48 22.75 -0.35
CA ASN A 288 5.55 21.38 -0.88
C ASN A 288 4.49 20.48 -0.24
N SER A 289 3.65 19.87 -1.08
CA SER A 289 2.81 18.73 -0.73
C SER A 289 3.45 17.49 -1.33
N PHE A 290 3.70 16.46 -0.54
CA PHE A 290 4.40 15.30 -1.07
C PHE A 290 3.57 14.54 -2.11
N VAL A 291 4.29 13.91 -3.02
CA VAL A 291 3.75 13.03 -4.05
C VAL A 291 4.62 11.77 -4.09
N CYS A 292 4.01 10.60 -4.11
CA CYS A 292 4.73 9.36 -4.36
C CYS A 292 4.07 8.54 -5.47
N CYS A 293 4.90 8.12 -6.44
CA CYS A 293 4.54 7.16 -7.45
C CYS A 293 4.92 5.77 -6.96
N ILE A 294 3.90 4.95 -6.65
CA ILE A 294 4.09 3.64 -6.04
C ILE A 294 3.68 2.52 -6.98
N GLY A 295 4.36 1.40 -6.88
CA GLY A 295 4.02 0.15 -7.54
C GLY A 295 4.77 -1.02 -6.90
N SER A 296 4.45 -2.26 -7.30
CA SER A 296 4.95 -3.43 -6.59
C SER A 296 5.46 -4.53 -7.53
N ILE A 297 6.47 -5.25 -7.08
CA ILE A 297 7.03 -6.44 -7.73
C ILE A 297 6.39 -7.68 -7.09
N ASN A 298 5.97 -8.63 -7.91
CA ASN A 298 5.36 -9.88 -7.47
C ASN A 298 6.42 -10.91 -7.08
N LEU A 299 6.63 -11.08 -5.79
CA LEU A 299 7.63 -11.97 -5.22
C LEU A 299 7.37 -13.45 -5.51
N LEU A 300 6.17 -13.86 -5.90
CA LEU A 300 5.92 -15.23 -6.37
C LEU A 300 6.93 -15.66 -7.45
N HIS A 301 7.42 -14.71 -8.24
CA HIS A 301 8.39 -14.92 -9.32
C HIS A 301 9.82 -14.49 -8.95
N TRP A 302 10.14 -14.39 -7.67
CA TRP A 302 11.42 -13.84 -7.21
C TRP A 302 12.65 -14.48 -7.87
N GLU A 303 12.69 -15.81 -7.96
CA GLU A 303 13.83 -16.54 -8.54
C GLU A 303 14.10 -16.22 -10.03
N GLU A 304 13.06 -15.81 -10.77
CA GLU A 304 13.24 -15.34 -12.14
C GLU A 304 13.58 -13.83 -12.18
N ILE A 305 12.93 -13.04 -11.34
CA ILE A 305 13.15 -11.59 -11.22
C ILE A 305 14.61 -11.29 -10.86
N GLU A 306 15.15 -12.02 -9.88
CA GLU A 306 16.52 -11.86 -9.41
C GLU A 306 17.56 -12.01 -10.54
N LYS A 307 17.30 -12.88 -11.52
CA LYS A 307 18.19 -13.21 -12.65
C LYS A 307 18.05 -12.27 -13.86
N THR A 308 17.15 -11.29 -13.79
CA THR A 308 16.83 -10.40 -14.92
C THR A 308 17.00 -8.93 -14.54
N ASP A 309 16.87 -8.00 -15.48
CA ASP A 309 16.83 -6.55 -15.24
C ASP A 309 15.41 -6.02 -14.88
N ALA A 310 14.54 -6.91 -14.38
CA ALA A 310 13.14 -6.57 -14.11
C ALA A 310 12.99 -5.44 -13.08
N ILE A 311 13.81 -5.39 -12.04
CA ILE A 311 13.76 -4.35 -11.00
C ILE A 311 14.13 -2.99 -11.60
N GLU A 312 15.16 -2.94 -12.41
CA GLU A 312 15.62 -1.73 -13.09
C GLU A 312 14.57 -1.21 -14.08
N VAL A 313 14.01 -2.09 -14.91
CA VAL A 313 12.93 -1.74 -15.85
C VAL A 313 11.70 -1.20 -15.11
N TYR A 314 11.34 -1.80 -13.97
CA TYR A 314 10.21 -1.31 -13.18
C TYR A 314 10.48 0.04 -12.52
N THR A 315 11.69 0.27 -12.01
CA THR A 315 12.12 1.56 -11.49
C THR A 315 12.05 2.65 -12.57
N GLN A 316 12.46 2.34 -13.78
CA GLN A 316 12.35 3.23 -14.95
C GLN A 316 10.88 3.51 -15.30
N PHE A 317 10.00 2.49 -15.23
CA PHE A 317 8.56 2.68 -15.45
C PHE A 317 7.96 3.69 -14.49
N LEU A 318 8.22 3.58 -13.17
CA LEU A 318 7.72 4.52 -12.19
C LEU A 318 8.25 5.95 -12.43
N ASN A 319 9.47 6.09 -12.96
CA ASN A 319 9.99 7.39 -13.39
C ASN A 319 9.24 7.96 -14.60
N ALA A 320 8.84 7.12 -15.56
CA ALA A 320 7.99 7.57 -16.68
C ALA A 320 6.61 8.02 -16.22
N VAL A 321 6.01 7.31 -15.26
CA VAL A 321 4.74 7.69 -14.62
C VAL A 321 4.85 9.03 -13.91
N LEU A 322 5.93 9.23 -13.16
CA LEU A 322 6.21 10.49 -12.45
C LEU A 322 6.45 11.65 -13.43
N ASP A 323 7.18 11.42 -14.52
CA ASP A 323 7.42 12.43 -15.57
C ASP A 323 6.10 12.88 -16.23
N GLU A 324 5.17 11.94 -16.47
CA GLU A 324 3.84 12.28 -16.98
C GLU A 324 3.05 13.12 -15.96
N PHE A 325 3.13 12.78 -14.67
CA PHE A 325 2.52 13.59 -13.62
C PHE A 325 3.07 15.01 -13.60
N ILE A 326 4.39 15.16 -13.61
CA ILE A 326 5.07 16.48 -13.61
C ILE A 326 4.60 17.32 -14.82
N PHE A 327 4.52 16.70 -15.99
CA PHE A 327 4.07 17.36 -17.21
C PHE A 327 2.60 17.81 -17.10
N LYS A 328 1.69 16.92 -16.68
CA LYS A 328 0.25 17.20 -16.59
C LYS A 328 -0.10 18.20 -15.49
N SER A 329 0.55 18.10 -14.34
CA SER A 329 0.17 18.88 -13.14
C SER A 329 0.70 20.32 -13.14
N TYR A 330 1.60 20.69 -14.05
CA TYR A 330 2.27 22.00 -14.10
C TYR A 330 1.32 23.19 -13.99
N ASN A 331 0.24 23.21 -14.79
CA ASN A 331 -0.74 24.29 -14.82
C ASN A 331 -2.08 23.89 -14.19
N MET A 332 -2.14 22.79 -13.42
CA MET A 332 -3.40 22.35 -12.81
C MET A 332 -3.69 23.09 -11.52
N ALA A 333 -4.92 23.60 -11.40
CA ALA A 333 -5.37 24.26 -10.18
C ALA A 333 -5.33 23.31 -8.98
N GLY A 334 -4.78 23.78 -7.84
CA GLY A 334 -4.63 22.96 -6.63
C GLY A 334 -3.49 21.94 -6.65
N MET A 335 -2.63 21.90 -7.72
CA MET A 335 -1.52 20.96 -7.83
C MET A 335 -0.14 21.60 -7.74
N LYS A 336 -0.03 22.91 -7.51
CA LYS A 336 1.24 23.64 -7.57
C LYS A 336 2.28 23.12 -6.54
N ARG A 337 1.84 22.83 -5.32
CA ARG A 337 2.73 22.32 -4.24
C ARG A 337 3.15 20.87 -4.56
N ALA A 338 2.22 20.04 -5.02
CA ALA A 338 2.47 18.66 -5.44
C ALA A 338 3.38 18.59 -6.66
N TRP A 339 3.15 19.46 -7.66
CA TRP A 339 4.02 19.57 -8.83
C TRP A 339 5.47 19.92 -8.47
N ARG A 340 5.66 20.93 -7.58
CA ARG A 340 6.99 21.33 -7.14
C ARG A 340 7.71 20.19 -6.45
N PHE A 341 7.05 19.54 -5.49
CA PHE A 341 7.60 18.39 -4.81
C PHE A 341 8.00 17.28 -5.79
N ALA A 342 7.07 16.88 -6.69
CA ALA A 342 7.33 15.83 -7.65
C ALA A 342 8.55 16.14 -8.54
N LYS A 343 8.69 17.41 -8.98
CA LYS A 343 9.81 17.84 -9.81
C LYS A 343 11.14 17.81 -9.06
N ASP A 344 11.17 18.33 -7.82
CA ASP A 344 12.41 18.53 -7.08
C ASP A 344 12.86 17.25 -6.35
N HIS A 345 11.93 16.50 -5.76
CA HIS A 345 12.24 15.29 -4.99
C HIS A 345 12.21 14.02 -5.82
N ARG A 346 11.35 13.95 -6.84
CA ARG A 346 11.18 12.77 -7.70
C ARG A 346 11.01 11.47 -6.91
N ALA A 347 10.25 11.49 -5.81
CA ALA A 347 10.03 10.36 -4.92
C ALA A 347 9.22 9.26 -5.62
N ILE A 348 9.71 8.03 -5.55
CA ILE A 348 9.00 6.82 -5.97
C ILE A 348 9.03 5.78 -4.85
N GLY A 349 8.16 4.76 -4.96
CA GLY A 349 8.11 3.63 -4.04
C GLY A 349 7.98 2.32 -4.81
N VAL A 350 9.08 1.61 -5.00
CA VAL A 350 9.07 0.22 -5.46
C VAL A 350 8.80 -0.66 -4.27
N GLY A 351 7.62 -1.27 -4.23
CA GLY A 351 7.21 -2.20 -3.19
C GLY A 351 7.15 -3.63 -3.68
N VAL A 352 6.52 -4.48 -2.89
CA VAL A 352 6.35 -5.90 -3.19
C VAL A 352 4.94 -6.38 -2.87
N LEU A 353 4.53 -7.49 -3.49
CA LEU A 353 3.40 -8.30 -3.10
C LEU A 353 3.73 -9.77 -3.31
N GLY A 354 2.90 -10.67 -2.79
CA GLY A 354 3.08 -12.09 -3.00
C GLY A 354 4.15 -12.75 -2.13
N TYR A 355 4.58 -12.11 -1.05
CA TYR A 355 5.64 -12.67 -0.20
C TYR A 355 5.24 -14.02 0.43
N HIS A 356 4.07 -14.10 1.08
CA HIS A 356 3.61 -15.36 1.67
C HIS A 356 3.32 -16.43 0.60
N SER A 357 2.76 -16.03 -0.55
CA SER A 357 2.59 -16.93 -1.70
C SER A 357 3.92 -17.51 -2.19
N PHE A 358 4.98 -16.68 -2.24
CA PHE A 358 6.33 -17.15 -2.55
C PHE A 358 6.83 -18.18 -1.52
N LEU A 359 6.71 -17.88 -0.23
CA LEU A 359 7.13 -18.83 0.82
C LEU A 359 6.37 -20.15 0.74
N GLN A 360 5.04 -20.10 0.59
CA GLN A 360 4.21 -21.30 0.46
C GLN A 360 4.53 -22.11 -0.79
N SER A 361 4.84 -21.46 -1.92
CA SER A 361 5.27 -22.14 -3.15
C SER A 361 6.56 -22.93 -2.98
N LYS A 362 7.38 -22.58 -1.98
CA LYS A 362 8.64 -23.23 -1.62
C LYS A 362 8.52 -24.13 -0.40
N LEU A 363 7.34 -24.26 0.17
CA LEU A 363 7.08 -24.95 1.42
C LEU A 363 7.93 -24.42 2.60
N ILE A 364 8.09 -23.10 2.65
CA ILE A 364 8.80 -22.40 3.72
C ILE A 364 7.78 -21.83 4.72
N ASP A 365 7.90 -22.22 5.98
CA ASP A 365 7.12 -21.64 7.08
C ASP A 365 7.51 -20.16 7.26
N PHE A 366 6.51 -19.30 7.43
CA PHE A 366 6.70 -17.86 7.61
C PHE A 366 7.58 -17.51 8.82
N GLU A 367 7.52 -18.28 9.90
CA GLU A 367 8.29 -18.05 11.13
C GLU A 367 9.69 -18.69 11.10
N SER A 368 10.05 -19.38 10.02
CA SER A 368 11.32 -20.10 9.88
C SER A 368 12.54 -19.19 9.68
N ILE A 369 13.74 -19.77 9.84
CA ILE A 369 15.00 -19.11 9.51
C ILE A 369 15.11 -18.83 8.02
N ASP A 370 14.60 -19.74 7.17
CA ASP A 370 14.63 -19.57 5.71
C ASP A 370 13.77 -18.37 5.27
N SER A 371 12.62 -18.18 5.89
CA SER A 371 11.80 -16.98 5.66
C SER A 371 12.59 -15.70 5.99
N LYS A 372 13.26 -15.64 7.12
CA LYS A 372 14.11 -14.49 7.52
C LYS A 372 15.28 -14.27 6.56
N TYR A 373 15.86 -15.35 6.06
CA TYR A 373 16.91 -15.29 5.04
C TYR A 373 16.40 -14.63 3.76
N TYR A 374 15.26 -15.10 3.21
CA TYR A 374 14.65 -14.50 2.02
C TYR A 374 14.19 -13.08 2.26
N ASN A 375 13.61 -12.77 3.42
CA ASN A 375 13.25 -11.41 3.80
C ASN A 375 14.44 -10.45 3.68
N ASN A 376 15.60 -10.84 4.23
CA ASN A 376 16.80 -10.01 4.15
C ASN A 376 17.36 -9.93 2.72
N LEU A 377 17.46 -11.05 2.01
CA LEU A 377 17.99 -11.13 0.65
C LEU A 377 17.19 -10.27 -0.33
N ILE A 378 15.87 -10.45 -0.35
CA ILE A 378 14.95 -9.75 -1.26
C ILE A 378 15.08 -8.24 -1.09
N PHE A 379 14.97 -7.73 0.14
CA PHE A 379 14.97 -6.29 0.38
C PHE A 379 16.34 -5.65 0.20
N LYS A 380 17.43 -6.36 0.51
CA LYS A 380 18.77 -5.92 0.18
C LYS A 380 18.96 -5.77 -1.32
N THR A 381 18.60 -6.80 -2.08
CA THR A 381 18.69 -6.80 -3.55
C THR A 381 17.80 -5.71 -4.16
N LEU A 382 16.56 -5.56 -3.65
CA LEU A 382 15.64 -4.52 -4.11
C LEU A 382 16.24 -3.12 -3.93
N LYS A 383 16.81 -2.83 -2.76
CA LYS A 383 17.46 -1.55 -2.45
C LYS A 383 18.65 -1.29 -3.38
N GLU A 384 19.56 -2.23 -3.47
CA GLU A 384 20.78 -2.10 -4.29
C GLU A 384 20.44 -1.87 -5.77
N ARG A 385 19.47 -2.60 -6.31
CA ARG A 385 19.11 -2.52 -7.73
C ARG A 385 18.26 -1.30 -8.06
N THR A 386 17.38 -0.85 -7.16
CA THR A 386 16.64 0.40 -7.35
C THR A 386 17.57 1.62 -7.25
N ASP A 387 18.54 1.62 -6.33
CA ASP A 387 19.56 2.67 -6.25
C ASP A 387 20.37 2.73 -7.55
N LYS A 388 20.85 1.59 -8.04
CA LYS A 388 21.57 1.50 -9.31
C LYS A 388 20.75 2.05 -10.49
N ALA A 389 19.49 1.63 -10.63
CA ALA A 389 18.61 2.11 -11.69
C ALA A 389 18.38 3.63 -11.63
N SER A 390 18.25 4.19 -10.43
CA SER A 390 18.11 5.64 -10.23
C SER A 390 19.37 6.40 -10.60
N GLN A 391 20.55 5.89 -10.26
CA GLN A 391 21.85 6.47 -10.66
C GLN A 391 22.06 6.38 -12.17
N GLU A 392 21.72 5.27 -12.81
CA GLU A 392 21.82 5.10 -14.27
C GLU A 392 20.91 6.09 -15.02
N LEU A 393 19.68 6.33 -14.53
CA LEU A 393 18.79 7.35 -15.10
C LEU A 393 19.37 8.76 -14.93
N PHE A 394 19.90 9.09 -13.77
CA PHE A 394 20.57 10.37 -13.54
C PHE A 394 21.73 10.55 -14.50
N ASN A 395 22.65 9.58 -14.60
CA ASN A 395 23.82 9.65 -15.47
C ASN A 395 23.45 9.75 -16.95
N ARG A 396 22.32 9.16 -17.35
CA ARG A 396 21.84 9.22 -18.75
C ARG A 396 21.38 10.62 -19.15
N ASN A 397 20.73 11.35 -18.26
CA ASN A 397 20.26 12.72 -18.49
C ASN A 397 20.14 13.49 -17.16
N PRO A 398 21.24 14.07 -16.65
CA PRO A 398 21.25 14.77 -15.37
C PRO A 398 20.35 16.02 -15.30
N GLU A 399 20.05 16.63 -16.45
CA GLU A 399 19.14 17.80 -16.49
C GLU A 399 17.68 17.37 -16.25
N LYS A 400 17.29 16.25 -16.82
CA LYS A 400 15.93 15.71 -16.70
C LYS A 400 15.72 14.96 -15.38
N TYR A 401 16.67 14.08 -15.04
CA TYR A 401 16.56 13.15 -13.91
C TYR A 401 17.38 13.64 -12.69
N LYS A 402 17.12 14.87 -12.25
CA LYS A 402 17.76 15.45 -11.06
C LYS A 402 16.78 15.51 -9.90
N SER A 403 17.06 14.78 -8.82
CA SER A 403 16.41 14.95 -7.53
C SER A 403 17.26 15.82 -6.59
N ILE A 404 16.73 16.14 -5.42
CA ILE A 404 17.50 16.83 -4.36
C ILE A 404 18.58 15.93 -3.74
N ARG A 405 18.54 14.60 -3.98
CA ARG A 405 19.60 13.67 -3.61
C ARG A 405 20.63 13.63 -4.74
N ASP A 406 21.82 14.15 -4.48
CA ASP A 406 22.86 14.26 -5.50
C ASP A 406 23.26 12.89 -6.08
N GLY A 407 23.46 12.85 -7.41
CA GLY A 407 23.79 11.64 -8.16
C GLY A 407 22.62 10.66 -8.36
N PHE A 408 21.40 10.99 -7.96
CA PHE A 408 20.23 10.12 -8.09
C PHE A 408 19.08 10.81 -8.82
N ALA A 409 18.37 10.04 -9.66
CA ALA A 409 17.13 10.49 -10.27
C ALA A 409 15.98 10.63 -9.26
N ASN A 410 16.06 9.92 -8.13
CA ASN A 410 15.02 9.83 -7.11
C ASN A 410 15.61 10.03 -5.72
N THR A 411 14.92 10.76 -4.86
CA THR A 411 15.35 10.92 -3.46
C THR A 411 15.05 9.65 -2.67
N THR A 412 13.88 9.05 -2.86
CA THR A 412 13.47 7.77 -2.27
C THR A 412 13.04 6.78 -3.33
N LEU A 413 13.16 5.47 -3.04
CA LEU A 413 13.01 4.41 -4.02
C LEU A 413 12.15 3.23 -3.55
N VAL A 414 12.08 2.95 -2.25
CA VAL A 414 11.44 1.74 -1.73
C VAL A 414 10.37 2.09 -0.70
N ALA A 415 9.17 1.54 -0.89
CA ALA A 415 8.03 1.61 0.03
C ALA A 415 7.10 0.41 -0.17
N ILE A 416 6.50 -0.15 0.89
CA ILE A 416 5.64 -1.33 0.80
C ILE A 416 4.19 -0.96 1.03
N ALA A 417 3.39 -0.99 -0.03
CA ALA A 417 1.96 -0.72 -0.03
C ALA A 417 1.12 -1.96 0.37
N PRO A 418 -0.17 -1.78 0.74
CA PRO A 418 -1.06 -2.89 1.10
C PRO A 418 -1.44 -3.81 -0.07
N THR A 419 -1.51 -3.29 -1.30
CA THR A 419 -1.73 -4.00 -2.59
C THR A 419 -2.99 -4.87 -2.70
N LYS A 420 -4.12 -4.48 -2.11
CA LYS A 420 -5.37 -5.28 -2.14
C LYS A 420 -5.88 -5.58 -3.56
N SER A 421 -6.11 -4.55 -4.37
CA SER A 421 -6.57 -4.69 -5.77
C SER A 421 -5.54 -5.37 -6.65
N SER A 422 -4.27 -5.00 -6.48
CA SER A 422 -3.15 -5.56 -7.23
C SER A 422 -3.01 -7.07 -7.02
N SER A 423 -3.17 -7.51 -5.78
CA SER A 423 -3.17 -8.93 -5.40
C SER A 423 -4.28 -9.70 -6.15
N PHE A 424 -5.48 -9.11 -6.18
CA PHE A 424 -6.62 -9.71 -6.89
C PHE A 424 -6.37 -9.79 -8.41
N ILE A 425 -5.89 -8.70 -9.02
CA ILE A 425 -5.60 -8.62 -10.46
C ILE A 425 -4.54 -9.67 -10.86
N LEU A 426 -3.55 -9.93 -10.01
CA LEU A 426 -2.49 -10.93 -10.27
C LEU A 426 -2.86 -12.36 -9.83
N GLY A 427 -4.15 -12.71 -9.88
CA GLY A 427 -4.62 -14.08 -9.60
C GLY A 427 -4.67 -14.43 -8.10
N GLN A 428 -4.91 -13.42 -7.26
CA GLN A 428 -5.08 -13.55 -5.82
C GLN A 428 -3.84 -14.04 -5.06
N VAL A 429 -2.64 -13.59 -5.46
CA VAL A 429 -1.43 -13.76 -4.65
C VAL A 429 -1.55 -13.03 -3.30
N SER A 430 -0.74 -13.37 -2.31
CA SER A 430 -0.79 -12.70 -1.00
C SER A 430 -0.56 -11.19 -1.12
N MET A 431 -1.26 -10.40 -0.29
CA MET A 431 -1.21 -8.95 -0.33
C MET A 431 0.09 -8.43 0.28
N GLY A 432 0.77 -7.54 -0.42
CA GLY A 432 1.98 -6.89 0.07
C GLY A 432 2.99 -7.88 0.66
N ILE A 433 3.36 -7.62 1.90
CA ILE A 433 4.30 -8.44 2.68
C ILE A 433 3.58 -9.34 3.69
N GLU A 434 2.25 -9.28 3.74
CA GLU A 434 1.46 -9.92 4.78
C GLU A 434 1.24 -11.42 4.55
N PRO A 435 1.08 -12.19 5.64
CA PRO A 435 0.51 -13.52 5.55
C PRO A 435 -0.92 -13.50 5.02
N ILE A 436 -1.33 -14.58 4.37
CA ILE A 436 -2.73 -14.76 3.97
C ILE A 436 -3.65 -14.82 5.20
N LYS A 437 -4.83 -14.23 5.10
CA LYS A 437 -5.81 -14.25 6.19
C LYS A 437 -6.54 -15.58 6.31
N SER A 438 -6.65 -16.34 5.21
CA SER A 438 -7.37 -17.61 5.15
C SER A 438 -6.90 -18.43 3.95
N ASN A 439 -6.85 -19.76 4.09
CA ASN A 439 -6.56 -20.68 2.98
C ASN A 439 -7.79 -21.00 2.10
N TYR A 440 -8.99 -20.69 2.59
CA TYR A 440 -10.24 -20.87 1.86
C TYR A 440 -11.26 -19.82 2.26
N PHE A 441 -11.71 -19.00 1.31
CA PHE A 441 -12.72 -17.96 1.55
C PHE A 441 -13.54 -17.65 0.30
N VAL A 442 -14.72 -17.08 0.53
CA VAL A 442 -15.53 -16.47 -0.52
C VAL A 442 -15.37 -14.95 -0.40
N LYS A 443 -14.95 -14.32 -1.47
CA LYS A 443 -14.76 -12.87 -1.54
C LYS A 443 -15.79 -12.24 -2.47
N ASP A 444 -16.39 -11.17 -2.03
CA ASP A 444 -17.18 -10.28 -2.89
C ASP A 444 -16.37 -9.00 -3.13
N LEU A 445 -15.84 -8.85 -4.32
CA LEU A 445 -15.08 -7.68 -4.73
C LEU A 445 -15.69 -7.08 -5.98
N ALA A 446 -16.03 -5.80 -5.95
CA ALA A 446 -16.67 -5.10 -7.05
C ALA A 446 -17.91 -5.85 -7.61
N LYS A 447 -18.71 -6.48 -6.74
CA LYS A 447 -19.88 -7.32 -7.08
C LYS A 447 -19.53 -8.61 -7.85
N ILE A 448 -18.29 -9.08 -7.72
CA ILE A 448 -17.84 -10.38 -8.20
C ILE A 448 -17.69 -11.29 -6.97
N LYS A 449 -18.49 -12.38 -6.93
CA LYS A 449 -18.28 -13.41 -5.93
C LYS A 449 -17.27 -14.41 -6.48
N THR A 450 -16.14 -14.53 -5.79
CA THR A 450 -15.08 -15.47 -6.14
C THR A 450 -14.77 -16.37 -4.96
N VAL A 451 -14.44 -17.61 -5.26
CA VAL A 451 -14.01 -18.60 -4.27
C VAL A 451 -12.51 -18.76 -4.40
N TYR A 452 -11.79 -18.47 -3.33
CA TYR A 452 -10.36 -18.72 -3.26
C TYR A 452 -10.07 -19.97 -2.46
N LYS A 453 -9.33 -20.90 -3.06
CA LYS A 453 -8.65 -22.01 -2.40
C LYS A 453 -7.16 -21.84 -2.64
N ASN A 454 -6.38 -21.91 -1.57
CA ASN A 454 -4.92 -21.75 -1.66
C ASN A 454 -4.33 -22.81 -2.61
N PRO A 455 -3.74 -22.42 -3.75
CA PRO A 455 -3.27 -23.37 -4.77
C PRO A 455 -2.10 -24.24 -4.27
N TYR A 456 -1.28 -23.73 -3.38
CA TYR A 456 -0.15 -24.49 -2.83
C TYR A 456 -0.62 -25.52 -1.81
N LEU A 457 -1.68 -25.21 -1.06
CA LEU A 457 -2.34 -26.14 -0.16
C LEU A 457 -3.05 -27.26 -0.93
N ILE A 458 -3.70 -26.97 -2.06
CA ILE A 458 -4.30 -27.99 -2.93
C ILE A 458 -3.26 -29.06 -3.26
N VAL A 459 -2.07 -28.64 -3.72
CA VAL A 459 -0.98 -29.56 -4.08
C VAL A 459 -0.53 -30.43 -2.91
N GLU A 460 -0.40 -29.85 -1.72
CA GLU A 460 -0.02 -30.63 -0.54
C GLU A 460 -1.13 -31.58 -0.07
N LEU A 461 -2.39 -31.15 -0.05
CA LEU A 461 -3.51 -32.04 0.28
C LEU A 461 -3.65 -33.20 -0.72
N ASP A 462 -3.43 -32.94 -2.02
CA ASP A 462 -3.38 -34.00 -3.05
C ASP A 462 -2.26 -35.01 -2.79
N LYS A 463 -1.08 -34.54 -2.45
CA LYS A 463 0.09 -35.39 -2.15
C LYS A 463 -0.16 -36.34 -0.98
N TYR A 464 -0.94 -35.89 0.02
CA TYR A 464 -1.30 -36.70 1.19
C TYR A 464 -2.67 -37.40 1.04
N GLU A 465 -3.30 -37.36 -0.15
CA GLU A 465 -4.59 -38.00 -0.46
C GLU A 465 -5.76 -37.51 0.43
N ILE A 466 -5.69 -36.28 0.94
CA ILE A 466 -6.72 -35.65 1.79
C ILE A 466 -7.39 -34.43 1.15
N ASN A 467 -7.23 -34.23 -0.15
CA ASN A 467 -7.90 -33.13 -0.89
C ASN A 467 -9.35 -33.49 -1.22
N THR A 468 -10.21 -33.44 -0.23
CA THR A 468 -11.65 -33.80 -0.39
C THR A 468 -12.55 -32.61 -0.06
N PRO A 469 -13.80 -32.58 -0.57
CA PRO A 469 -14.78 -31.53 -0.22
C PRO A 469 -15.00 -31.39 1.28
N GLU A 470 -15.00 -32.50 2.02
CA GLU A 470 -15.21 -32.54 3.48
C GLU A 470 -14.06 -31.84 4.20
N VAL A 471 -12.81 -32.05 3.76
CA VAL A 471 -11.63 -31.36 4.32
C VAL A 471 -11.73 -29.84 4.06
N TRP A 472 -12.08 -29.43 2.85
CA TRP A 472 -12.27 -28.01 2.55
C TRP A 472 -13.42 -27.37 3.34
N ASP A 473 -14.50 -28.09 3.61
CA ASP A 473 -15.58 -27.63 4.50
C ASP A 473 -15.08 -27.39 5.93
N THR A 474 -14.23 -28.30 6.45
CA THR A 474 -13.60 -28.09 7.78
C THR A 474 -12.67 -26.90 7.81
N ILE A 475 -11.88 -26.67 6.74
CA ILE A 475 -11.01 -25.50 6.61
C ILE A 475 -11.83 -24.22 6.63
N LEU A 476 -12.94 -24.17 5.86
CA LEU A 476 -13.83 -23.01 5.83
C LEU A 476 -14.42 -22.71 7.21
N ARG A 477 -14.93 -23.73 7.91
CA ARG A 477 -15.51 -23.59 9.27
C ARG A 477 -14.48 -23.19 10.34
N LYS A 478 -13.19 -23.36 10.06
CA LYS A 478 -12.07 -22.96 10.91
C LYS A 478 -11.39 -21.67 10.43
N ASP A 479 -12.13 -20.77 9.77
CA ASP A 479 -11.65 -19.49 9.25
C ASP A 479 -10.43 -19.61 8.34
N GLY A 480 -10.33 -20.73 7.61
CA GLY A 480 -9.24 -21.03 6.69
C GLY A 480 -8.00 -21.65 7.34
N SER A 481 -8.05 -21.98 8.62
CA SER A 481 -6.97 -22.70 9.32
C SER A 481 -6.89 -24.17 8.86
N VAL A 482 -5.66 -24.67 8.80
CA VAL A 482 -5.36 -26.10 8.53
C VAL A 482 -4.72 -26.78 9.72
N GLN A 483 -4.56 -26.10 10.86
CA GLN A 483 -3.82 -26.64 12.00
C GLN A 483 -4.49 -27.85 12.67
N HIS A 484 -5.78 -28.06 12.42
CA HIS A 484 -6.54 -29.24 12.85
C HIS A 484 -6.34 -30.48 11.97
N LEU A 485 -5.72 -30.32 10.79
CA LEU A 485 -5.39 -31.42 9.89
C LEU A 485 -4.05 -32.07 10.28
N ASP A 486 -3.87 -33.33 9.91
CA ASP A 486 -2.64 -34.07 10.17
C ASP A 486 -1.86 -34.30 8.86
N PHE A 487 -0.91 -33.41 8.58
CA PHE A 487 0.06 -33.51 7.50
C PHE A 487 1.34 -32.71 7.85
N PRO A 488 2.52 -33.16 7.38
CA PRO A 488 3.82 -32.63 7.86
C PRO A 488 4.06 -31.15 7.60
N THR A 489 3.52 -30.58 6.52
CA THR A 489 3.80 -29.21 6.06
C THR A 489 2.72 -28.20 6.49
N LYS A 490 1.82 -28.55 7.40
CA LYS A 490 0.70 -27.70 7.80
C LYS A 490 1.10 -26.32 8.33
N ASP A 491 2.26 -26.20 8.98
CA ASP A 491 2.75 -24.95 9.52
C ASP A 491 3.10 -23.90 8.44
N VAL A 492 3.42 -24.35 7.22
CA VAL A 492 3.60 -23.49 6.04
C VAL A 492 2.33 -22.71 5.70
N PHE A 493 1.17 -23.31 6.03
CA PHE A 493 -0.15 -22.76 5.69
C PHE A 493 -0.85 -22.08 6.87
N LYS A 494 -0.10 -21.67 7.91
CA LYS A 494 -0.61 -20.81 8.97
C LYS A 494 -1.22 -19.55 8.38
N THR A 495 -2.38 -19.17 8.88
CA THR A 495 -3.03 -17.90 8.54
C THR A 495 -2.40 -16.73 9.32
N PHE A 496 -2.71 -15.51 8.92
CA PHE A 496 -2.17 -14.31 9.58
C PHE A 496 -2.46 -14.29 11.09
N LEU A 497 -3.61 -14.81 11.51
CA LEU A 497 -3.96 -14.89 12.94
C LEU A 497 -3.13 -15.92 13.72
N GLU A 498 -2.62 -16.95 13.04
CA GLU A 498 -1.84 -18.04 13.62
C GLU A 498 -0.35 -17.76 13.69
N ILE A 499 0.13 -16.80 12.90
CA ILE A 499 1.51 -16.31 12.94
C ILE A 499 1.65 -15.30 14.08
N THR A 500 2.72 -15.43 14.87
CA THR A 500 2.92 -14.56 16.04
C THR A 500 3.13 -13.10 15.63
N PRO A 501 2.40 -12.13 16.23
CA PRO A 501 2.59 -10.72 15.92
C PRO A 501 4.03 -10.23 16.16
N LYS A 502 4.75 -10.86 17.09
CA LYS A 502 6.15 -10.54 17.35
C LYS A 502 7.04 -10.90 16.15
N GLU A 503 6.77 -12.02 15.47
CA GLU A 503 7.51 -12.41 14.27
C GLU A 503 7.25 -11.45 13.10
N ILE A 504 6.01 -10.99 12.95
CA ILE A 504 5.66 -9.97 11.96
C ILE A 504 6.47 -8.68 12.17
N ILE A 505 6.57 -8.22 13.42
CA ILE A 505 7.36 -7.04 13.79
C ILE A 505 8.86 -7.27 13.55
N LEU A 506 9.38 -8.43 13.94
CA LEU A 506 10.80 -8.78 13.78
C LEU A 506 11.21 -8.77 12.30
N GLN A 507 10.44 -9.40 11.42
CA GLN A 507 10.71 -9.38 9.98
C GLN A 507 10.53 -7.99 9.38
N ALA A 508 9.56 -7.21 9.87
CA ALA A 508 9.40 -5.82 9.46
C ALA A 508 10.61 -4.96 9.83
N ALA A 509 11.13 -5.10 11.03
CA ALA A 509 12.34 -4.42 11.49
C ALA A 509 13.58 -4.84 10.67
N GLN A 510 13.73 -6.14 10.41
CA GLN A 510 14.83 -6.69 9.63
C GLN A 510 14.93 -6.09 8.22
N ARG A 511 13.79 -5.92 7.53
CA ARG A 511 13.76 -5.31 6.18
C ARG A 511 13.74 -3.79 6.17
N GLN A 512 13.30 -3.12 7.28
CA GLN A 512 13.16 -1.66 7.35
C GLN A 512 14.44 -0.90 6.99
N LYS A 513 15.60 -1.43 7.31
CA LYS A 513 16.90 -0.82 6.97
C LYS A 513 17.16 -0.69 5.47
N TYR A 514 16.44 -1.43 4.63
CA TYR A 514 16.53 -1.38 3.17
C TYR A 514 15.37 -0.59 2.53
N ILE A 515 14.46 -0.05 3.35
CA ILE A 515 13.28 0.68 2.89
C ILE A 515 13.46 2.15 3.23
N ASP A 516 13.64 2.98 2.21
CA ASP A 516 13.83 4.44 2.37
C ASP A 516 12.65 5.08 3.10
N GLN A 517 11.45 4.72 2.68
CA GLN A 517 10.20 5.19 3.27
C GLN A 517 9.73 4.21 4.36
N SER A 518 8.53 3.66 4.28
CA SER A 518 8.03 2.73 5.26
C SER A 518 7.26 1.56 4.63
N GLN A 519 6.50 0.87 5.44
CA GLN A 519 5.70 -0.28 5.07
C GLN A 519 4.33 -0.18 5.77
N SER A 520 3.27 -0.53 5.05
CA SER A 520 1.91 -0.62 5.61
C SER A 520 1.81 -1.86 6.50
N LEU A 521 2.39 -1.76 7.71
CA LEU A 521 2.51 -2.89 8.63
C LEU A 521 1.23 -3.10 9.43
N ASN A 522 0.43 -4.06 9.02
CA ASN A 522 -0.73 -4.52 9.77
C ASN A 522 -0.32 -5.51 10.87
N LEU A 523 -1.06 -5.47 11.99
CA LEU A 523 -0.96 -6.49 13.03
C LEU A 523 -2.29 -7.21 13.16
N MET A 524 -2.27 -8.54 13.13
CA MET A 524 -3.42 -9.38 13.46
C MET A 524 -3.27 -9.82 14.91
N ILE A 525 -4.23 -9.41 15.76
CA ILE A 525 -4.15 -9.65 17.20
C ILE A 525 -5.40 -10.40 17.62
N HIS A 526 -5.21 -11.56 18.25
CA HIS A 526 -6.33 -12.33 18.78
C HIS A 526 -7.08 -11.54 19.86
N PRO A 527 -8.42 -11.53 19.87
CA PRO A 527 -9.21 -10.74 20.83
C PRO A 527 -8.95 -11.04 22.30
N SER A 528 -8.43 -12.23 22.61
CA SER A 528 -8.08 -12.63 23.97
C SER A 528 -6.73 -12.10 24.48
N ILE A 529 -5.93 -11.44 23.61
CA ILE A 529 -4.62 -10.90 24.02
C ILE A 529 -4.85 -9.69 24.94
N PRO A 530 -4.29 -9.70 26.15
CA PRO A 530 -4.44 -8.59 27.09
C PRO A 530 -3.81 -7.29 26.57
N ALA A 531 -4.39 -6.15 26.93
CA ALA A 531 -3.86 -4.83 26.57
C ALA A 531 -2.38 -4.63 26.97
N LYS A 532 -1.94 -5.26 28.06
CA LYS A 532 -0.53 -5.28 28.49
C LYS A 532 0.39 -5.89 27.42
N ASP A 533 -0.02 -6.99 26.80
CA ASP A 533 0.79 -7.68 25.80
C ASP A 533 0.77 -6.93 24.47
N ILE A 534 -0.37 -6.29 24.12
CA ILE A 534 -0.44 -5.36 22.98
C ILE A 534 0.52 -4.18 23.18
N ASN A 535 0.56 -3.63 24.39
CA ASN A 535 1.53 -2.59 24.74
C ASN A 535 2.98 -3.07 24.52
N GLN A 536 3.33 -4.28 24.95
CA GLN A 536 4.67 -4.83 24.74
C GLN A 536 5.01 -4.99 23.26
N LEU A 537 4.04 -5.38 22.41
CA LEU A 537 4.24 -5.47 20.96
C LEU A 537 4.55 -4.10 20.34
N TYR A 538 3.85 -3.04 20.77
CA TYR A 538 4.10 -1.69 20.25
C TYR A 538 5.44 -1.11 20.72
N LEU A 539 5.80 -1.36 21.97
CA LEU A 539 7.13 -0.99 22.50
C LEU A 539 8.22 -1.75 21.76
N TYR A 540 8.05 -3.04 21.51
CA TYR A 540 8.97 -3.86 20.74
C TYR A 540 9.13 -3.32 19.30
N ALA A 541 8.03 -2.97 18.62
CA ALA A 541 8.09 -2.37 17.29
C ALA A 541 8.90 -1.06 17.27
N HIS A 542 8.69 -0.20 18.28
CA HIS A 542 9.45 1.04 18.44
C HIS A 542 10.95 0.77 18.65
N GLU A 543 11.27 -0.14 19.56
CA GLU A 543 12.67 -0.48 19.96
C GLU A 543 13.44 -1.16 18.81
N GLU A 544 12.77 -1.96 17.98
CA GLU A 544 13.37 -2.62 16.82
C GLU A 544 13.49 -1.72 15.58
N GLY A 545 13.11 -0.43 15.68
CA GLY A 545 13.28 0.55 14.61
C GLY A 545 12.22 0.50 13.51
N VAL A 546 11.05 -0.13 13.76
CA VAL A 546 9.90 -0.03 12.87
C VAL A 546 9.44 1.42 12.81
N LYS A 547 9.13 1.92 11.61
CA LYS A 547 8.72 3.33 11.43
C LYS A 547 7.24 3.56 11.67
N THR A 548 6.37 2.63 11.21
CA THR A 548 4.92 2.79 11.28
C THR A 548 4.20 1.49 11.65
N LEU A 549 3.06 1.64 12.35
CA LEU A 549 2.06 0.60 12.51
C LEU A 549 0.76 1.08 11.84
N TYR A 550 0.29 0.31 10.86
CA TYR A 550 -0.92 0.59 10.11
C TYR A 550 -2.17 0.13 10.88
N TYR A 551 -3.03 -0.70 10.32
CA TYR A 551 -4.19 -1.22 11.06
C TYR A 551 -3.80 -2.26 12.12
N GLN A 552 -4.58 -2.28 13.21
CA GLN A 552 -4.68 -3.46 14.04
C GLN A 552 -6.00 -4.18 13.72
N PHE A 553 -5.90 -5.43 13.33
CA PHE A 553 -7.05 -6.30 13.15
C PHE A 553 -7.22 -7.18 14.38
N SER A 554 -8.49 -7.35 14.84
CA SER A 554 -8.86 -8.39 15.78
C SER A 554 -10.09 -9.11 15.21
N GLN A 555 -10.13 -10.43 15.29
CA GLN A 555 -11.29 -11.20 14.84
C GLN A 555 -12.39 -11.17 15.91
N ASN A 556 -13.24 -10.16 15.85
CA ASN A 556 -14.56 -10.24 16.45
C ASN A 556 -15.56 -10.12 15.29
N SER A 557 -16.48 -11.07 15.12
CA SER A 557 -17.41 -11.12 14.00
C SER A 557 -18.27 -9.86 13.83
N ALA A 558 -18.64 -9.21 14.92
CA ALA A 558 -19.36 -7.93 14.90
C ALA A 558 -18.47 -6.76 14.44
N GLN A 559 -17.18 -6.77 14.80
CA GLN A 559 -16.21 -5.77 14.39
C GLN A 559 -15.73 -6.00 12.94
N ALA A 560 -15.68 -7.25 12.48
CA ALA A 560 -15.35 -7.56 11.08
C ALA A 560 -16.41 -6.97 10.13
N PHE A 561 -17.67 -7.00 10.49
CA PHE A 561 -18.75 -6.39 9.72
C PHE A 561 -18.60 -4.85 9.64
N SER A 562 -18.37 -4.19 10.77
CA SER A 562 -18.19 -2.72 10.81
C SER A 562 -16.91 -2.27 10.10
N ARG A 563 -15.82 -3.05 10.15
CA ARG A 563 -14.54 -2.75 9.51
C ARG A 563 -14.56 -2.96 8.00
N ASN A 564 -15.30 -3.94 7.50
CA ASN A 564 -15.51 -4.11 6.05
C ASN A 564 -16.19 -2.90 5.41
N ILE A 565 -16.95 -2.14 6.19
CA ILE A 565 -17.55 -0.87 5.76
C ILE A 565 -16.52 0.27 5.83
N LEU A 566 -15.62 0.26 6.82
CA LEU A 566 -14.61 1.29 7.05
C LEU A 566 -13.25 0.99 6.39
N GLU A 567 -13.01 -0.24 5.94
CA GLU A 567 -11.81 -0.56 5.16
C GLU A 567 -11.79 0.33 3.92
N CYS A 568 -10.77 1.17 3.88
CA CYS A 568 -10.59 2.21 2.89
C CYS A 568 -10.68 1.67 1.47
N VAL A 569 -11.82 1.91 0.82
CA VAL A 569 -12.02 1.60 -0.61
C VAL A 569 -10.97 2.31 -1.49
N SER A 570 -10.34 3.38 -0.99
CA SER A 570 -9.27 4.09 -1.69
C SER A 570 -7.89 3.43 -1.56
N CYS A 571 -7.72 2.48 -0.64
CA CYS A 571 -6.52 1.61 -0.58
C CYS A 571 -6.63 0.44 -1.56
N GLU A 572 -7.80 0.28 -2.21
CA GLU A 572 -8.04 -0.68 -3.29
C GLU A 572 -7.45 -0.22 -4.62
#